data_ab5581a458b63b7dc5fe2dc052e8e1fc
#
_entry.id   ab5581a458b63b7dc5fe2dc052e8e1fc
#
_cell.length_a   1.000
_cell.length_b   1.000
_cell.length_c   1.000
_cell.angle_alpha   90.00
_cell.angle_beta   90.00
_cell.angle_gamma   90.00
#
_symmetry.space_group_name_H-M   'P 1'
#
loop_
_entity.id
_entity.type
_entity.pdbx_description
1 polymer ?
#
loop_
_entity_poly.entity_id
_entity_poly.type
_entity_poly.pdbx_seq_one_letter_code
_entity_poly.pdbx_strand_id
1 'polypeptide(L)'
;EQNSNQNVAAVYIVGVNESLIPKKAGSEGLLSDAERMKMAELGLTIGGGITAENYEEWFKIYTAFTIGKKYLWVSYALANSEGAGLKPSLLIHSLKQMFKLKNILSLPLELPFGEEKVMLAVKRQAISKLANALRNYKSNGQLAPLWQDVYNFVLQEEPKLLSKTLAGLFHTR
;
A
#
# COMPACT_ATOMS: atom_id res chain seq x y z
N GLU A 1 21.88 3.20 -8.21
CA GLU A 1 22.18 4.56 -7.66
C GLU A 1 21.35 4.73 -6.39
N GLN A 2 22.00 4.56 -5.25
CA GLN A 2 21.40 4.88 -3.95
C GLN A 2 21.41 6.40 -3.82
N ASN A 3 20.30 7.03 -4.19
CA ASN A 3 20.06 8.44 -3.85
C ASN A 3 19.92 8.53 -2.34
N SER A 4 21.00 8.79 -1.64
CA SER A 4 20.99 9.17 -0.22
C SER A 4 20.40 10.58 -0.11
N ASN A 5 19.08 10.68 -0.23
CA ASN A 5 18.35 11.92 0.00
C ASN A 5 18.43 12.25 1.51
N GLN A 6 19.49 12.90 1.93
CA GLN A 6 19.82 13.19 3.34
C GLN A 6 18.79 14.06 4.06
N ASN A 7 17.71 14.49 3.40
CA ASN A 7 16.77 15.44 3.98
C ASN A 7 15.28 15.04 3.79
N VAL A 8 14.98 13.76 3.97
CA VAL A 8 13.60 13.27 3.90
C VAL A 8 12.87 13.65 5.19
N ALA A 9 11.85 14.51 5.08
CA ALA A 9 11.05 14.93 6.23
C ALA A 9 10.04 13.86 6.66
N ALA A 10 9.41 13.16 5.73
CA ALA A 10 8.38 12.16 5.98
C ALA A 10 8.59 10.92 5.13
N VAL A 11 8.33 9.75 5.71
CA VAL A 11 8.38 8.46 5.04
C VAL A 11 7.05 7.74 5.22
N TYR A 12 6.56 7.15 4.13
CA TYR A 12 5.34 6.35 4.11
C TYR A 12 5.69 4.93 3.68
N ILE A 13 5.55 3.98 4.59
CA ILE A 13 5.79 2.56 4.32
C ILE A 13 4.43 1.87 4.31
N VAL A 14 4.04 1.34 3.16
CA VAL A 14 2.73 0.75 2.95
C VAL A 14 2.83 -0.75 2.73
N GLY A 15 1.81 -1.50 3.16
CA GLY A 15 1.76 -2.94 2.94
C GLY A 15 2.72 -3.74 3.83
N VAL A 16 2.94 -3.31 5.08
CA VAL A 16 3.81 -4.01 6.05
C VAL A 16 3.08 -5.25 6.60
N ASN A 17 2.86 -6.20 5.70
CA ASN A 17 2.20 -7.47 5.99
C ASN A 17 3.21 -8.62 6.13
N GLU A 18 2.79 -9.69 6.82
CA GLU A 18 3.57 -10.92 6.95
C GLU A 18 3.98 -11.46 5.58
N SER A 19 5.23 -11.89 5.43
CA SER A 19 5.83 -12.41 4.20
C SER A 19 6.03 -11.41 3.05
N LEU A 20 5.56 -10.15 3.19
CA LEU A 20 5.81 -9.07 2.23
C LEU A 20 6.94 -8.16 2.70
N ILE A 21 6.91 -7.76 3.97
CA ILE A 21 7.96 -6.95 4.61
C ILE A 21 8.20 -7.49 6.03
N PRO A 22 9.31 -8.14 6.32
CA PRO A 22 10.39 -8.57 5.41
C PRO A 22 9.90 -9.56 4.35
N LYS A 23 10.45 -9.44 3.15
CA LYS A 23 10.28 -10.48 2.15
C LYS A 23 11.03 -11.73 2.63
N LYS A 24 10.40 -12.89 2.58
CA LYS A 24 11.11 -14.13 2.84
C LYS A 24 12.14 -14.36 1.73
N ALA A 25 13.37 -14.65 2.12
CA ALA A 25 14.37 -15.11 1.16
C ALA A 25 13.82 -16.33 0.39
N GLY A 26 14.19 -16.43 -0.86
CA GLY A 26 13.79 -17.56 -1.72
C GLY A 26 14.24 -18.89 -1.12
N SER A 27 13.73 -20.00 -1.66
CA SER A 27 14.26 -21.33 -1.36
C SER A 27 15.74 -21.40 -1.74
N GLU A 28 16.52 -22.21 -1.01
CA GLU A 28 17.87 -22.57 -1.42
C GLU A 28 17.84 -22.96 -2.91
N GLY A 29 18.70 -22.30 -3.70
CA GLY A 29 18.87 -22.64 -5.10
C GLY A 29 19.56 -24.01 -5.26
N LEU A 30 20.32 -24.21 -6.33
CA LEU A 30 21.07 -25.44 -6.56
C LEU A 30 22.15 -25.70 -5.49
N LEU A 31 22.58 -24.68 -4.74
CA LEU A 31 23.62 -24.75 -3.72
C LEU A 31 23.10 -24.16 -2.42
N SER A 32 23.26 -24.92 -1.34
CA SER A 32 22.99 -24.44 0.02
C SER A 32 24.03 -23.41 0.47
N ASP A 33 23.71 -22.63 1.50
CA ASP A 33 24.65 -21.67 2.09
C ASP A 33 25.93 -22.35 2.60
N ALA A 34 25.82 -23.58 3.14
CA ALA A 34 26.97 -24.34 3.60
C ALA A 34 27.90 -24.77 2.45
N GLU A 35 27.33 -25.14 1.30
CA GLU A 35 28.13 -25.50 0.11
C GLU A 35 28.80 -24.24 -0.49
N ARG A 36 28.10 -23.09 -0.48
CA ARG A 36 28.70 -21.81 -0.90
C ARG A 36 29.88 -21.41 -0.03
N MET A 37 29.78 -21.60 1.29
CA MET A 37 30.88 -21.33 2.20
C MET A 37 32.10 -22.22 1.89
N LYS A 38 31.91 -23.54 1.66
CA LYS A 38 32.99 -24.44 1.28
C LYS A 38 33.64 -24.05 -0.06
N MET A 39 32.84 -23.60 -1.03
CA MET A 39 33.37 -23.12 -2.30
C MET A 39 34.17 -21.81 -2.14
N ALA A 40 33.71 -20.91 -1.27
CA ALA A 40 34.47 -19.72 -0.95
C ALA A 40 35.84 -20.00 -0.32
N GLU A 41 35.92 -21.01 0.56
CA GLU A 41 37.19 -21.51 1.12
C GLU A 41 38.14 -22.03 0.04
N LEU A 42 37.60 -22.58 -1.06
CA LEU A 42 38.34 -23.03 -2.22
C LEU A 42 38.65 -21.90 -3.23
N GLY A 43 38.34 -20.63 -2.88
CA GLY A 43 38.58 -19.46 -3.73
C GLY A 43 37.50 -19.21 -4.81
N LEU A 44 36.41 -19.95 -4.80
CA LEU A 44 35.31 -19.80 -5.74
C LEU A 44 34.22 -18.92 -5.10
N THR A 45 34.17 -17.64 -5.45
CA THR A 45 33.14 -16.70 -4.97
C THR A 45 31.85 -16.88 -5.77
N ILE A 46 30.86 -17.56 -5.19
CA ILE A 46 29.51 -17.70 -5.75
C ILE A 46 28.61 -16.73 -5.01
N GLY A 47 27.82 -15.97 -5.74
CA GLY A 47 26.96 -14.89 -5.21
C GLY A 47 26.19 -15.25 -3.94
N GLY A 48 25.68 -14.25 -3.24
CA GLY A 48 25.08 -14.38 -1.92
C GLY A 48 24.01 -15.46 -1.82
N GLY A 49 24.03 -16.21 -0.71
CA GLY A 49 23.01 -17.19 -0.36
C GLY A 49 21.83 -16.53 0.38
N ILE A 50 20.94 -17.37 0.91
CA ILE A 50 19.75 -16.95 1.69
C ILE A 50 20.12 -16.00 2.84
N THR A 51 21.24 -16.27 3.50
CA THR A 51 21.73 -15.44 4.61
C THR A 51 22.07 -14.03 4.14
N ALA A 52 22.75 -13.88 3.01
CA ALA A 52 23.10 -12.57 2.45
C ALA A 52 21.85 -11.80 1.98
N GLU A 53 20.91 -12.49 1.32
CA GLU A 53 19.63 -11.90 0.90
C GLU A 53 18.82 -11.40 2.11
N ASN A 54 18.81 -12.16 3.20
CA ASN A 54 18.16 -11.74 4.44
C ASN A 54 18.81 -10.50 5.03
N TYR A 55 20.14 -10.41 5.08
CA TYR A 55 20.84 -9.23 5.58
C TYR A 55 20.57 -8.00 4.72
N GLU A 56 20.56 -8.15 3.40
CA GLU A 56 20.22 -7.05 2.48
C GLU A 56 18.77 -6.56 2.70
N GLU A 57 17.82 -7.48 2.85
CA GLU A 57 16.43 -7.15 3.09
C GLU A 57 16.27 -6.38 4.42
N TRP A 58 16.88 -6.87 5.49
CA TRP A 58 16.85 -6.19 6.77
C TRP A 58 17.53 -4.82 6.72
N PHE A 59 18.62 -4.69 5.97
CA PHE A 59 19.28 -3.39 5.79
C PHE A 59 18.40 -2.40 5.03
N LYS A 60 17.70 -2.85 3.98
CA LYS A 60 16.72 -2.03 3.24
C LYS A 60 15.60 -1.55 4.16
N ILE A 61 15.06 -2.46 4.97
CA ILE A 61 14.02 -2.15 5.94
C ILE A 61 14.53 -1.13 6.96
N TYR A 62 15.67 -1.38 7.57
CA TYR A 62 16.29 -0.46 8.52
C TYR A 62 16.46 0.94 7.91
N THR A 63 17.00 1.01 6.70
CA THR A 63 17.18 2.28 6.00
C THR A 63 15.84 2.98 5.73
N ALA A 64 14.83 2.25 5.26
CA ALA A 64 13.51 2.81 5.00
C ALA A 64 12.85 3.37 6.27
N PHE A 65 12.98 2.67 7.39
CA PHE A 65 12.38 3.10 8.67
C PHE A 65 13.12 4.24 9.36
N THR A 66 14.40 4.45 9.03
CA THR A 66 15.26 5.44 9.72
C THR A 66 15.58 6.69 8.89
N ILE A 67 15.32 6.68 7.59
CA ILE A 67 15.64 7.82 6.70
C ILE A 67 14.78 9.06 6.96
N GLY A 68 13.58 8.87 7.50
CA GLY A 68 12.65 9.96 7.82
C GLY A 68 13.04 10.71 9.09
N LYS A 69 13.15 12.05 9.00
CA LYS A 69 13.57 12.87 10.14
C LYS A 69 12.44 13.30 11.06
N LYS A 70 11.20 13.44 10.54
CA LYS A 70 10.08 14.02 11.30
C LYS A 70 8.91 13.07 11.44
N TYR A 71 8.55 12.40 10.34
CA TYR A 71 7.33 11.60 10.29
C TYR A 71 7.61 10.24 9.67
N LEU A 72 7.11 9.20 10.31
CA LEU A 72 7.07 7.85 9.81
C LEU A 72 5.62 7.38 9.82
N TRP A 73 5.07 7.11 8.64
CA TRP A 73 3.77 6.48 8.47
C TRP A 73 3.96 5.02 8.05
N VAL A 74 3.34 4.12 8.79
CA VAL A 74 3.40 2.69 8.48
C VAL A 74 1.99 2.14 8.39
N SER A 75 1.67 1.42 7.35
CA SER A 75 0.37 0.79 7.18
C SER A 75 0.47 -0.66 6.70
N TYR A 76 -0.56 -1.43 7.02
CA TYR A 76 -0.73 -2.80 6.54
C TYR A 76 -2.19 -3.02 6.14
N ALA A 77 -2.43 -3.97 5.23
CA ALA A 77 -3.77 -4.34 4.81
C ALA A 77 -4.33 -5.44 5.72
N LEU A 78 -5.64 -5.40 6.00
CA LEU A 78 -6.35 -6.44 6.75
C LEU A 78 -6.82 -7.57 5.83
N ALA A 79 -7.00 -7.28 4.53
CA ALA A 79 -7.40 -8.26 3.54
C ALA A 79 -6.75 -7.92 2.17
N ASN A 80 -6.66 -8.92 1.31
CA ASN A 80 -6.26 -8.75 -0.09
C ASN A 80 -7.45 -8.32 -0.96
N SER A 81 -7.24 -8.16 -2.27
CA SER A 81 -8.27 -7.79 -3.24
C SER A 81 -9.41 -8.81 -3.38
N GLU A 82 -9.18 -10.05 -2.96
CA GLU A 82 -10.14 -11.16 -3.00
C GLU A 82 -10.91 -11.30 -1.67
N GLY A 83 -10.60 -10.46 -0.67
CA GLY A 83 -11.21 -10.49 0.65
C GLY A 83 -10.57 -11.48 1.62
N ALA A 84 -9.50 -12.18 1.24
CA ALA A 84 -8.79 -13.06 2.17
C ALA A 84 -8.02 -12.24 3.20
N GLY A 85 -8.13 -12.62 4.49
CA GLY A 85 -7.50 -11.93 5.60
C GLY A 85 -5.98 -11.96 5.52
N LEU A 86 -5.35 -10.81 5.74
CA LEU A 86 -3.91 -10.64 5.81
C LEU A 86 -3.47 -10.35 7.24
N LYS A 87 -2.29 -10.87 7.61
CA LYS A 87 -1.69 -10.61 8.92
C LYS A 87 -0.67 -9.47 8.84
N PRO A 88 -0.60 -8.62 9.87
CA PRO A 88 0.47 -7.65 9.97
C PRO A 88 1.82 -8.33 10.15
N SER A 89 2.89 -7.72 9.66
CA SER A 89 4.26 -8.14 9.94
C SER A 89 4.59 -8.02 11.44
N LEU A 90 5.50 -8.84 11.92
CA LEU A 90 6.06 -8.71 13.29
C LEU A 90 6.69 -7.34 13.54
N LEU A 91 7.13 -6.64 12.50
CA LEU A 91 7.62 -5.26 12.60
C LEU A 91 6.58 -4.31 13.19
N ILE A 92 5.30 -4.48 12.86
CA ILE A 92 4.21 -3.68 13.44
C ILE A 92 4.13 -3.87 14.95
N HIS A 93 4.28 -5.11 15.42
CA HIS A 93 4.30 -5.40 16.85
C HIS A 93 5.50 -4.76 17.53
N SER A 94 6.68 -4.88 16.96
CA SER A 94 7.91 -4.28 17.47
C SER A 94 7.82 -2.75 17.54
N LEU A 95 7.27 -2.10 16.51
CA LEU A 95 7.03 -0.66 16.50
C LEU A 95 6.04 -0.23 17.59
N LYS A 96 4.95 -0.98 17.78
CA LYS A 96 3.99 -0.71 18.85
C LYS A 96 4.65 -0.75 20.23
N GLN A 97 5.48 -1.74 20.48
CA GLN A 97 6.21 -1.85 21.75
C GLN A 97 7.23 -0.73 21.92
N MET A 98 8.06 -0.49 20.90
CA MET A 98 9.12 0.51 20.92
C MET A 98 8.59 1.92 21.18
N PHE A 99 7.53 2.30 20.49
CA PHE A 99 6.93 3.63 20.61
C PHE A 99 5.76 3.69 21.61
N LYS A 100 5.48 2.61 22.33
CA LYS A 100 4.36 2.50 23.30
C LYS A 100 3.02 2.97 22.71
N LEU A 101 2.77 2.62 21.44
CA LEU A 101 1.56 3.02 20.74
C LEU A 101 0.34 2.28 21.30
N LYS A 102 -0.61 3.03 21.84
CA LYS A 102 -1.85 2.48 22.41
C LYS A 102 -2.85 2.10 21.32
N ASN A 103 -2.95 2.93 20.28
CA ASN A 103 -3.95 2.79 19.24
C ASN A 103 -3.31 2.70 17.86
N ILE A 104 -3.92 1.93 16.97
CA ILE A 104 -3.66 1.94 15.53
C ILE A 104 -4.91 2.52 14.87
N LEU A 105 -4.72 3.48 13.97
CA LEU A 105 -5.80 4.01 13.16
C LEU A 105 -6.27 2.93 12.18
N SER A 106 -7.52 2.53 12.28
CA SER A 106 -8.15 1.65 11.29
C SER A 106 -8.93 2.50 10.30
N LEU A 107 -8.59 2.38 9.03
CA LEU A 107 -9.33 3.04 7.96
C LEU A 107 -10.34 2.03 7.38
N PRO A 108 -11.63 2.26 7.50
CA PRO A 108 -12.64 1.40 6.91
C PRO A 108 -12.57 1.46 5.37
N LEU A 109 -13.02 0.42 4.71
CA LEU A 109 -13.09 0.37 3.24
C LEU A 109 -14.03 1.44 2.69
N GLU A 110 -15.12 1.69 3.43
CA GLU A 110 -16.06 2.77 3.17
C GLU A 110 -15.99 3.78 4.32
N LEU A 111 -15.74 5.03 3.99
CA LEU A 111 -15.70 6.09 4.99
C LEU A 111 -17.11 6.39 5.51
N PRO A 112 -17.24 6.74 6.80
CA PRO A 112 -18.51 7.19 7.34
C PRO A 112 -19.04 8.41 6.57
N PHE A 113 -20.37 8.54 6.56
CA PHE A 113 -21.03 9.69 5.94
C PHE A 113 -20.47 11.01 6.50
N GLY A 114 -20.05 11.90 5.60
CA GLY A 114 -19.43 13.19 5.96
C GLY A 114 -17.90 13.22 5.94
N GLU A 115 -17.22 12.07 6.06
CA GLU A 115 -15.76 11.98 5.94
C GLU A 115 -15.28 11.72 4.50
N GLU A 116 -16.21 11.51 3.59
CA GLU A 116 -15.98 11.23 2.17
C GLU A 116 -15.21 12.35 1.45
N LYS A 117 -15.20 13.58 2.00
CA LYS A 117 -14.45 14.73 1.46
C LYS A 117 -12.97 14.47 1.28
N VAL A 118 -12.37 13.60 2.12
CA VAL A 118 -10.95 13.21 2.02
C VAL A 118 -10.66 12.52 0.67
N MET A 119 -11.65 11.84 0.10
CA MET A 119 -11.50 11.15 -1.19
C MET A 119 -11.53 12.11 -2.39
N LEU A 120 -11.90 13.37 -2.19
CA LEU A 120 -11.89 14.39 -3.23
C LEU A 120 -10.52 15.01 -3.45
N ALA A 121 -9.54 14.74 -2.56
CA ALA A 121 -8.20 15.31 -2.65
C ALA A 121 -7.46 14.91 -3.95
N VAL A 122 -7.79 13.75 -4.53
CA VAL A 122 -7.20 13.27 -5.78
C VAL A 122 -8.30 13.06 -6.82
N LYS A 123 -8.25 13.83 -7.91
CA LYS A 123 -9.26 13.82 -9.00
C LYS A 123 -9.61 12.42 -9.51
N ARG A 124 -8.60 11.59 -9.78
CA ARG A 124 -8.80 10.23 -10.27
C ARG A 124 -9.59 9.36 -9.27
N GLN A 125 -9.30 9.52 -7.97
CA GLN A 125 -10.01 8.79 -6.93
C GLN A 125 -11.44 9.32 -6.78
N ALA A 126 -11.64 10.64 -6.83
CA ALA A 126 -12.95 11.25 -6.77
C ALA A 126 -13.87 10.71 -7.90
N ILE A 127 -13.37 10.63 -9.13
CA ILE A 127 -14.12 10.09 -10.28
C ILE A 127 -14.45 8.61 -10.08
N SER A 128 -13.50 7.81 -9.60
CA SER A 128 -13.74 6.40 -9.32
C SER A 128 -14.82 6.19 -8.25
N LYS A 129 -14.81 7.02 -7.19
CA LYS A 129 -15.82 6.99 -6.12
C LYS A 129 -17.17 7.52 -6.60
N LEU A 130 -17.19 8.58 -7.43
CA LEU A 130 -18.40 9.04 -8.10
C LEU A 130 -19.04 7.91 -8.93
N ALA A 131 -18.24 7.16 -9.69
CA ALA A 131 -18.75 6.03 -10.46
C ALA A 131 -19.44 4.97 -9.58
N ASN A 132 -18.86 4.68 -8.41
CA ASN A 132 -19.46 3.76 -7.43
C ASN A 132 -20.74 4.35 -6.82
N ALA A 133 -20.74 5.65 -6.47
CA ALA A 133 -21.92 6.34 -5.94
C ALA A 133 -23.09 6.34 -6.96
N LEU A 134 -22.79 6.56 -8.24
CA LEU A 134 -23.78 6.49 -9.32
C LEU A 134 -24.31 5.07 -9.56
N ARG A 135 -23.46 4.04 -9.40
CA ARG A 135 -23.89 2.64 -9.45
C ARG A 135 -24.86 2.34 -8.32
N ASN A 136 -24.55 2.78 -7.10
CA ASN A 136 -25.41 2.61 -5.94
C ASN A 136 -26.72 3.39 -6.09
N TYR A 137 -26.67 4.60 -6.67
CA TYR A 137 -27.84 5.39 -7.01
C TYR A 137 -28.80 4.63 -7.93
N LYS A 138 -28.27 3.95 -8.94
CA LYS A 138 -29.08 3.10 -9.84
C LYS A 138 -29.87 2.04 -9.08
N SER A 139 -29.30 1.51 -8.00
CA SER A 139 -29.93 0.45 -7.19
C SER A 139 -30.88 1.01 -6.13
N ASN A 140 -30.51 2.10 -5.49
CA ASN A 140 -31.15 2.62 -4.27
C ASN A 140 -31.96 3.92 -4.48
N GLY A 141 -31.80 4.57 -5.63
CA GLY A 141 -32.49 5.83 -5.96
C GLY A 141 -32.06 7.05 -5.15
N GLN A 142 -30.98 6.93 -4.36
CA GLN A 142 -30.50 8.04 -3.51
C GLN A 142 -29.02 8.32 -3.80
N LEU A 143 -28.70 9.57 -4.07
CA LEU A 143 -27.33 10.07 -4.23
C LEU A 143 -27.06 11.08 -3.14
N ALA A 144 -26.02 10.89 -2.35
CA ALA A 144 -25.64 11.82 -1.30
C ALA A 144 -25.28 13.20 -1.89
N PRO A 145 -25.61 14.31 -1.19
CA PRO A 145 -25.40 15.67 -1.69
C PRO A 145 -23.97 15.94 -2.19
N LEU A 146 -22.97 15.45 -1.46
CA LEU A 146 -21.57 15.57 -1.86
C LEU A 146 -21.31 15.01 -3.26
N TRP A 147 -21.87 13.84 -3.58
CA TRP A 147 -21.70 13.22 -4.88
C TRP A 147 -22.51 13.89 -5.99
N GLN A 148 -23.60 14.58 -5.64
CA GLN A 148 -24.31 15.47 -6.57
C GLN A 148 -23.44 16.66 -6.96
N ASP A 149 -22.78 17.29 -5.99
CA ASP A 149 -21.87 18.41 -6.23
C ASP A 149 -20.66 17.97 -7.08
N VAL A 150 -20.07 16.82 -6.75
CA VAL A 150 -18.97 16.25 -7.54
C VAL A 150 -19.41 15.91 -8.97
N TYR A 151 -20.62 15.38 -9.15
CA TYR A 151 -21.20 15.11 -10.46
C TYR A 151 -21.34 16.40 -11.28
N ASN A 152 -21.92 17.45 -10.70
CA ASN A 152 -22.11 18.75 -11.35
C ASN A 152 -20.78 19.40 -11.72
N PHE A 153 -19.78 19.31 -10.82
CA PHE A 153 -18.42 19.80 -11.09
C PHE A 153 -17.79 19.05 -12.27
N VAL A 154 -17.83 17.73 -12.28
CA VAL A 154 -17.24 16.92 -13.37
C VAL A 154 -18.01 17.15 -14.69
N LEU A 155 -19.32 17.40 -14.64
CA LEU A 155 -20.13 17.72 -15.81
C LEU A 155 -19.68 19.03 -16.46
N GLN A 156 -19.33 20.04 -15.66
CA GLN A 156 -18.87 21.34 -16.15
C GLN A 156 -17.43 21.30 -16.64
N GLU A 157 -16.52 20.68 -15.89
CA GLU A 157 -15.10 20.71 -16.17
C GLU A 157 -14.65 19.64 -17.20
N GLU A 158 -15.25 18.45 -17.14
CA GLU A 158 -14.83 17.31 -17.96
C GLU A 158 -16.02 16.48 -18.50
N PRO A 159 -16.90 17.04 -19.32
CA PRO A 159 -18.10 16.36 -19.78
C PRO A 159 -17.80 15.07 -20.58
N LYS A 160 -16.68 15.03 -21.32
CA LYS A 160 -16.27 13.83 -22.07
C LYS A 160 -15.88 12.68 -21.15
N LEU A 161 -15.24 12.96 -20.04
CA LEU A 161 -14.83 11.94 -19.07
C LEU A 161 -16.06 11.39 -18.35
N LEU A 162 -16.99 12.28 -17.96
CA LEU A 162 -18.24 11.89 -17.34
C LEU A 162 -19.06 10.98 -18.28
N SER A 163 -19.23 11.38 -19.55
CA SER A 163 -19.99 10.58 -20.53
C SER A 163 -19.38 9.19 -20.73
N LYS A 164 -18.05 9.07 -20.79
CA LYS A 164 -17.36 7.78 -20.87
C LYS A 164 -17.58 6.93 -19.62
N THR A 165 -17.54 7.55 -18.44
CA THR A 165 -17.80 6.87 -17.16
C THR A 165 -19.24 6.35 -17.09
N LEU A 166 -20.20 7.18 -17.47
CA LEU A 166 -21.62 6.83 -17.50
C LEU A 166 -21.90 5.71 -18.53
N ALA A 167 -21.30 5.79 -19.72
CA ALA A 167 -21.43 4.73 -20.73
C ALA A 167 -20.95 3.37 -20.21
N GLY A 168 -19.84 3.35 -19.46
CA GLY A 168 -19.35 2.12 -18.82
C GLY A 168 -20.23 1.59 -17.70
N LEU A 169 -20.88 2.49 -16.93
CA LEU A 169 -21.77 2.11 -15.82
C LEU A 169 -23.14 1.59 -16.27
N PHE A 170 -23.67 2.16 -17.32
CA PHE A 170 -25.03 1.89 -17.81
C PHE A 170 -25.07 1.01 -19.06
N HIS A 171 -23.92 0.43 -19.44
CA HIS A 171 -23.87 -0.52 -20.54
C HIS A 171 -24.64 -1.78 -20.13
N THR A 172 -25.83 -1.94 -20.67
CA THR A 172 -26.61 -3.18 -20.62
C THR A 172 -26.13 -4.08 -21.76
N ARG A 173 -25.66 -5.27 -21.42
CA ARG A 173 -25.47 -6.35 -22.40
C ARG A 173 -26.81 -6.87 -22.86
#